data_7e1d4d57f154a8f919d07baa1634bcbb
#
_entry.id   7e1d4d57f154a8f919d07baa1634bcbb
#
_cell.length_a   1.000
_cell.length_b   1.000
_cell.length_c   1.000
_cell.angle_alpha   90.00
_cell.angle_beta   90.00
_cell.angle_gamma   90.00
#
_symmetry.space_group_name_H-M   'P 1'
#
loop_
_entity.id
_entity.type
_entity.pdbx_description
1 polymer ?
#
loop_
_entity_poly.entity_id
_entity_poly.type
_entity_poly.pdbx_seq_one_letter_code
_entity_poly.pdbx_strand_id
1 'polypeptide(L)'
;MKRISLICSFLFMLFLSVQAQQAKYVFYFIGDGMGVNQVQGTEMYLSELKGEIGITPLLFTQFPYATMATTFSATNGVTDSAAAGTA
;
A
#
# COMPACT_ATOMS: atom_id res chain seq x y z
N MET A 1 31.56 -16.26 -33.46
CA MET A 1 30.12 -16.58 -33.68
C MET A 1 29.43 -17.15 -32.44
N LYS A 2 30.01 -18.18 -31.76
CA LYS A 2 29.38 -18.76 -30.56
C LYS A 2 29.14 -17.76 -29.40
N ARG A 3 30.03 -16.77 -29.19
CA ARG A 3 29.90 -15.77 -28.11
C ARG A 3 28.78 -14.76 -28.39
N ILE A 4 28.58 -14.38 -29.66
CA ILE A 4 27.49 -13.48 -30.07
C ILE A 4 26.15 -14.17 -29.92
N SER A 5 26.05 -15.45 -30.26
CA SER A 5 24.83 -16.24 -30.10
C SER A 5 24.43 -16.38 -28.62
N LEU A 6 25.40 -16.56 -27.70
CA LEU A 6 25.15 -16.59 -26.27
C LEU A 6 24.63 -15.26 -25.72
N ILE A 7 25.19 -14.15 -26.16
CA ILE A 7 24.78 -12.81 -25.76
C ILE A 7 23.36 -12.51 -26.26
N CYS A 8 23.05 -12.85 -27.50
CA CYS A 8 21.71 -12.67 -28.07
C CYS A 8 20.67 -13.56 -27.35
N SER A 9 21.01 -14.78 -26.99
CA SER A 9 20.13 -15.67 -26.23
C SER A 9 19.86 -15.14 -24.81
N PHE A 10 20.88 -14.60 -24.16
CA PHE A 10 20.74 -14.00 -22.82
C PHE A 10 19.90 -12.73 -22.85
N LEU A 11 20.10 -11.85 -23.84
CA LEU A 11 19.25 -10.67 -24.05
C LEU A 11 17.79 -11.06 -24.34
N PHE A 12 17.56 -12.09 -25.15
CA PHE A 12 16.21 -12.56 -25.47
C PHE A 12 15.49 -13.11 -24.23
N MET A 13 16.20 -13.82 -23.36
CA MET A 13 15.64 -14.27 -22.06
C MET A 13 15.28 -13.11 -21.13
N LEU A 14 16.06 -12.03 -21.13
CA LEU A 14 15.72 -10.82 -20.34
C LEU A 14 14.44 -10.13 -20.82
N PHE A 15 14.19 -10.12 -22.14
CA PHE A 15 12.94 -9.55 -22.70
C PHE A 15 11.69 -10.36 -22.34
N LEU A 16 11.79 -11.66 -22.12
CA LEU A 16 10.65 -12.50 -21.76
C LEU A 16 10.22 -12.32 -20.30
N SER A 17 11.04 -11.70 -19.46
CA SER A 17 10.77 -11.54 -18.02
C SER A 17 9.96 -10.28 -17.68
N VAL A 18 9.75 -9.37 -18.62
CA VAL A 18 9.01 -8.11 -18.41
C VAL A 18 7.55 -8.29 -18.82
N GLN A 19 6.85 -9.12 -18.09
CA GLN A 19 5.38 -9.12 -18.09
C GLN A 19 4.92 -8.09 -17.06
N ALA A 20 4.81 -6.83 -17.48
CA ALA A 20 4.13 -5.82 -16.67
C ALA A 20 2.66 -6.24 -16.54
N GLN A 21 2.27 -6.71 -15.37
CA GLN A 21 0.85 -6.92 -15.07
C GLN A 21 0.16 -5.56 -15.10
N GLN A 22 -0.61 -5.31 -16.16
CA GLN A 22 -1.47 -4.14 -16.21
C GLN A 22 -2.63 -4.35 -15.23
N ALA A 23 -2.73 -3.47 -14.22
CA ALA A 23 -3.87 -3.42 -13.35
C ALA A 23 -5.12 -3.09 -14.20
N LYS A 24 -6.12 -3.96 -14.15
CA LYS A 24 -7.39 -3.76 -14.87
C LYS A 24 -8.26 -2.69 -14.20
N TYR A 25 -8.19 -2.60 -12.88
CA TYR A 25 -8.91 -1.64 -12.06
C TYR A 25 -7.98 -1.12 -10.97
N VAL A 26 -8.11 0.17 -10.67
CA VAL A 26 -7.43 0.83 -9.55
C VAL A 26 -8.50 1.45 -8.68
N PHE A 27 -8.52 1.13 -7.39
CA PHE A 27 -9.40 1.72 -6.39
C PHE A 27 -8.54 2.53 -5.44
N TYR A 28 -8.89 3.79 -5.29
CA TYR A 28 -8.23 4.73 -4.39
C TYR A 28 -9.18 5.12 -3.27
N PHE A 29 -8.81 4.86 -2.02
CA PHE A 29 -9.61 5.15 -0.84
C PHE A 29 -8.87 6.16 0.03
N ILE A 30 -9.57 7.19 0.46
CA ILE A 30 -9.06 8.19 1.39
C ILE A 30 -9.85 8.07 2.69
N GLY A 31 -9.17 7.75 3.78
CA GLY A 31 -9.75 7.72 5.11
C GLY A 31 -9.57 9.08 5.78
N ASP A 32 -10.60 9.91 5.78
CA ASP A 32 -10.57 11.21 6.42
C ASP A 32 -10.48 11.07 7.94
N GLY A 33 -9.47 11.72 8.55
CA GLY A 33 -9.20 11.62 9.97
C GLY A 33 -8.76 10.23 10.47
N MET A 34 -8.50 9.29 9.56
CA MET A 34 -8.14 7.91 9.89
C MET A 34 -6.64 7.79 10.16
N GLY A 35 -6.25 7.92 11.42
CA GLY A 35 -4.88 7.67 11.87
C GLY A 35 -4.65 6.21 12.27
N VAL A 36 -3.40 5.88 12.58
CA VAL A 36 -3.00 4.53 13.02
C VAL A 36 -3.78 4.07 14.25
N ASN A 37 -4.05 4.97 15.18
CA ASN A 37 -4.79 4.64 16.41
C ASN A 37 -6.25 4.25 16.13
N GLN A 38 -6.90 4.88 15.16
CA GLN A 38 -8.26 4.53 14.75
C GLN A 38 -8.31 3.14 14.10
N VAL A 39 -7.33 2.83 13.27
CA VAL A 39 -7.19 1.50 12.66
C VAL A 39 -6.99 0.45 13.73
N GLN A 40 -6.00 0.62 14.60
CA GLN A 40 -5.70 -0.33 15.68
C GLN A 40 -6.88 -0.48 16.64
N GLY A 41 -7.51 0.62 17.04
CA GLY A 41 -8.69 0.58 17.91
C GLY A 41 -9.85 -0.20 17.27
N THR A 42 -10.04 -0.08 15.97
CA THR A 42 -11.06 -0.85 15.23
C THR A 42 -10.72 -2.34 15.23
N GLU A 43 -9.48 -2.72 15.00
CA GLU A 43 -9.03 -4.11 14.99
C GLU A 43 -9.16 -4.77 16.36
N MET A 44 -8.88 -4.02 17.43
CA MET A 44 -9.10 -4.47 18.82
C MET A 44 -10.59 -4.62 19.13
N TYR A 45 -11.41 -3.67 18.72
CA TYR A 45 -12.86 -3.72 18.90
C TYR A 45 -13.49 -4.91 18.17
N LEU A 46 -13.06 -5.20 16.95
CA LEU A 46 -13.54 -6.36 16.19
C LEU A 46 -13.15 -7.69 16.86
N SER A 47 -11.99 -7.75 17.51
CA SER A 47 -11.56 -8.90 18.29
C SER A 47 -12.43 -9.09 19.52
N GLU A 48 -12.71 -8.01 20.24
CA GLU A 48 -13.59 -8.03 21.42
C GLU A 48 -15.00 -8.51 21.08
N LEU A 49 -15.56 -8.03 19.96
CA LEU A 49 -16.89 -8.50 19.49
C LEU A 49 -16.95 -10.01 19.23
N LYS A 50 -15.81 -10.62 18.91
CA LYS A 50 -15.70 -12.09 18.72
C LYS A 50 -15.37 -12.83 20.00
N GLY A 51 -15.13 -12.13 21.11
CA GLY A 51 -14.65 -12.73 22.35
C GLY A 51 -13.21 -13.24 22.27
N GLU A 52 -12.40 -12.69 21.36
CA GLU A 52 -11.01 -13.04 21.15
C GLU A 52 -10.09 -12.02 21.84
N ILE A 53 -8.92 -12.47 22.29
CA ILE A 53 -7.89 -11.57 22.82
C ILE A 53 -6.93 -11.20 21.69
N GLY A 54 -6.68 -9.92 21.52
CA GLY A 54 -5.74 -9.42 20.52
C GLY A 54 -6.37 -8.49 19.49
N ILE A 55 -6.07 -8.71 18.24
CA ILE A 55 -6.58 -7.91 17.11
C ILE A 55 -7.21 -8.81 16.04
N THR A 56 -8.29 -8.35 15.43
CA THR A 56 -8.81 -8.91 14.18
C THR A 56 -8.39 -7.99 13.03
N PRO A 57 -7.42 -8.38 12.19
CA PRO A 57 -6.88 -7.51 11.16
C PRO A 57 -7.94 -7.09 10.14
N LEU A 58 -7.94 -5.81 9.78
CA LEU A 58 -8.74 -5.29 8.68
C LEU A 58 -8.15 -5.75 7.33
N LEU A 59 -8.98 -5.80 6.29
CA LEU A 59 -8.55 -6.27 4.97
C LEU A 59 -7.35 -5.49 4.45
N PHE A 60 -7.38 -4.17 4.55
CA PHE A 60 -6.32 -3.32 4.00
C PHE A 60 -5.02 -3.36 4.83
N THR A 61 -5.08 -3.70 6.14
CA THR A 61 -3.87 -3.88 6.95
C THR A 61 -3.10 -5.16 6.60
N GLN A 62 -3.71 -6.06 5.84
CA GLN A 62 -3.11 -7.31 5.37
C GLN A 62 -2.51 -7.21 3.96
N PHE A 63 -2.54 -6.04 3.33
CA PHE A 63 -1.95 -5.87 2.01
C PHE A 63 -0.43 -6.03 2.07
N PRO A 64 0.20 -6.60 1.01
CA PRO A 64 1.62 -6.90 1.02
C PRO A 64 2.52 -5.66 1.04
N TYR A 65 1.96 -4.49 0.68
CA TYR A 65 2.66 -3.22 0.69
C TYR A 65 1.93 -2.25 1.59
N ALA A 66 2.63 -1.73 2.59
CA ALA A 66 2.13 -0.74 3.51
C ALA A 66 3.23 0.26 3.83
N THR A 67 2.82 1.52 4.02
CA THR A 67 3.71 2.59 4.47
C THR A 67 2.95 3.58 5.31
N MET A 68 3.67 4.44 6.00
CA MET A 68 3.09 5.52 6.78
C MET A 68 3.44 6.85 6.11
N ALA A 69 2.48 7.77 6.13
CA ALA A 69 2.66 9.13 5.66
C ALA A 69 2.42 10.11 6.81
N THR A 70 3.14 11.21 6.80
CA THR A 70 2.87 12.35 7.66
C THR A 70 2.04 13.36 6.88
N THR A 71 1.03 13.91 7.53
CA THR A 71 0.09 14.86 6.92
C THR A 71 0.13 16.18 7.67
N PHE A 72 1.15 16.98 7.41
CA PHE A 72 1.24 18.34 7.95
C PHE A 72 1.50 19.34 6.81
N SER A 73 1.03 20.58 6.98
CA SER A 73 1.33 21.64 6.01
C SER A 73 2.72 22.22 6.25
N ALA A 74 3.25 22.94 5.27
CA ALA A 74 4.52 23.62 5.38
C ALA A 74 4.54 24.70 6.51
N THR A 75 3.38 25.15 6.95
CA THR A 75 3.24 26.24 7.93
C THR A 75 2.60 25.81 9.26
N ASN A 76 1.90 24.66 9.28
CA ASN A 76 1.17 24.19 10.47
C ASN A 76 1.35 22.69 10.67
N GLY A 77 1.53 22.27 11.92
CA GLY A 77 1.56 20.85 12.29
C GLY A 77 0.20 20.14 12.14
N VAL A 78 -0.90 20.88 12.09
CA VAL A 78 -2.25 20.40 11.84
C VAL A 78 -2.78 21.09 10.61
N THR A 79 -3.32 20.34 9.67
CA THR A 79 -3.89 20.85 8.43
C THR A 79 -5.31 20.35 8.26
N ASP A 80 -6.13 21.12 7.55
CA ASP A 80 -7.49 20.74 7.18
C ASP A 80 -7.47 19.58 6.17
N SER A 81 -8.45 18.66 6.27
CA SER A 81 -8.55 17.45 5.46
C SER A 81 -8.60 17.73 3.95
N ALA A 82 -9.30 18.79 3.56
CA ALA A 82 -9.41 19.18 2.15
C ALA A 82 -8.06 19.60 1.56
N ALA A 83 -7.26 20.34 2.31
CA ALA A 83 -5.93 20.77 1.89
C ALA A 83 -4.91 19.60 1.90
N ALA A 84 -5.00 18.71 2.90
CA ALA A 84 -4.09 17.58 3.02
C ALA A 84 -4.40 16.45 2.03
N GLY A 85 -5.66 16.27 1.66
CA GLY A 85 -6.07 15.21 0.74
C GLY A 85 -5.69 15.43 -0.72
N THR A 86 -5.25 16.64 -1.07
CA THR A 86 -4.86 17.04 -2.42
C THR A 86 -3.37 17.35 -2.59
N ALA A 87 -2.62 17.24 -1.50
CA ALA A 87 -1.17 17.55 -1.47
C ALA A 87 -0.29 16.42 -2.02
#